data_24e74b0273c347446c0aafc55e683be5
#
_entry.id   24e74b0273c347446c0aafc55e683be5
#
_cell.length_a   1.000
_cell.length_b   1.000
_cell.length_c   1.000
_cell.angle_alpha   90.00
_cell.angle_beta   90.00
_cell.angle_gamma   90.00
#
_symmetry.space_group_name_H-M   'P 1'
#
loop_
_entity.id
_entity.type
_entity.pdbx_description
1 polymer ?
#
loop_
_entity_poly.entity_id
_entity_poly.type
_entity_poly.pdbx_seq_one_letter_code
_entity_poly.pdbx_strand_id
1 'polypeptide(L)'
;MDKENLAAIDLGTNSCRLRITDAKGNMLYREAVTIKLGEGLYESGCFSDAAIQRGIDCLVHFSELMKDYHVGHYRAVATASCRKAQNSTSFIQMVKELSGIS
;
A
#
# COMPACT_ATOMS: atom_id res chain seq x y z
N MET A 1 29.23 4.41 -4.58
CA MET A 1 28.00 5.19 -4.63
C MET A 1 26.80 4.29 -4.76
N ASP A 2 25.98 4.28 -3.77
CA ASP A 2 24.87 3.36 -3.73
C ASP A 2 23.76 3.81 -4.66
N LYS A 3 23.40 2.92 -5.57
CA LYS A 3 22.25 3.13 -6.44
C LYS A 3 21.06 2.45 -5.79
N GLU A 4 20.34 3.22 -5.01
CA GLU A 4 19.19 2.68 -4.32
C GLU A 4 18.04 2.42 -5.27
N ASN A 5 17.32 1.33 -5.06
CA ASN A 5 16.10 1.06 -5.78
C ASN A 5 14.98 1.91 -5.19
N LEU A 6 13.99 2.19 -6.02
CA LEU A 6 12.87 3.04 -5.68
C LEU A 6 11.58 2.25 -5.74
N ALA A 7 10.59 2.63 -4.96
CA ALA A 7 9.29 1.99 -5.00
C ALA A 7 8.17 3.01 -4.98
N ALA A 8 7.05 2.64 -5.58
CA ALA A 8 5.81 3.41 -5.51
C ALA A 8 4.68 2.46 -5.15
N ILE A 9 3.88 2.85 -4.18
CA ILE A 9 2.70 2.11 -3.74
C ILE A 9 1.48 2.99 -3.99
N ASP A 10 0.47 2.41 -4.63
CA ASP A 10 -0.79 3.08 -4.92
C ASP A 10 -1.91 2.28 -4.28
N LEU A 11 -2.50 2.84 -3.22
CA LEU A 11 -3.59 2.21 -2.48
C LEU A 11 -4.92 2.72 -3.02
N GLY A 12 -5.57 1.90 -3.83
CA GLY A 12 -6.90 2.20 -4.35
C GLY A 12 -7.99 1.50 -3.57
N THR A 13 -9.24 1.77 -3.91
CA THR A 13 -10.39 1.15 -3.25
C THR A 13 -10.60 -0.30 -3.67
N ASN A 14 -10.11 -0.68 -4.85
CA ASN A 14 -10.25 -2.05 -5.34
C ASN A 14 -8.95 -2.82 -5.27
N SER A 15 -7.84 -2.21 -5.65
CA SER A 15 -6.56 -2.88 -5.70
C SER A 15 -5.45 -1.99 -5.15
N CYS A 16 -4.40 -2.63 -4.66
CA CYS A 16 -3.19 -1.98 -4.21
C CYS A 16 -2.06 -2.41 -5.10
N ARG A 17 -1.24 -1.47 -5.55
CA ARG A 17 -0.19 -1.73 -6.53
C ARG A 17 1.17 -1.33 -6.00
N LEU A 18 2.15 -2.15 -6.35
CA LEU A 18 3.56 -1.89 -6.04
C LEU A 18 4.35 -1.88 -7.33
N ARG A 19 5.25 -0.91 -7.45
CA ARG A 19 6.22 -0.85 -8.55
C ARG A 19 7.59 -0.60 -7.93
N ILE A 20 8.56 -1.41 -8.33
CA ILE A 20 9.95 -1.24 -7.88
C ILE A 20 10.80 -1.02 -9.12
N THR A 21 11.60 0.04 -9.09
CA THR A 21 12.52 0.36 -10.17
C THR A 21 13.92 0.55 -9.62
N ASP A 22 14.92 0.46 -10.49
CA ASP A 22 16.26 0.85 -10.10
C ASP A 22 16.42 2.37 -10.20
N ALA A 23 17.60 2.88 -9.87
CA ALA A 23 17.87 4.32 -9.87
C ALA A 23 17.78 4.93 -11.28
N LYS A 24 17.86 4.11 -12.32
CA LYS A 24 17.76 4.57 -13.71
C LYS A 24 16.34 4.51 -14.26
N GLY A 25 15.40 4.02 -13.47
CA GLY A 25 14.01 3.89 -13.88
C GLY A 25 13.64 2.57 -14.54
N ASN A 26 14.56 1.60 -14.56
CA ASN A 26 14.26 0.28 -15.10
C ASN A 26 13.36 -0.49 -14.14
N MET A 27 12.31 -1.11 -14.69
CA MET A 27 11.35 -1.87 -13.88
C MET A 27 11.99 -3.18 -13.38
N LEU A 28 12.01 -3.36 -12.06
CA LEU A 28 12.52 -4.57 -11.43
C LEU A 28 11.40 -5.50 -11.01
N TYR A 29 10.28 -4.95 -10.54
CA TYR A 29 9.16 -5.73 -10.06
C TYR A 29 7.90 -4.89 -10.05
N ARG A 30 6.77 -5.52 -10.31
CA ARG A 30 5.46 -4.88 -10.12
C ARG A 30 4.42 -5.93 -9.77
N GLU A 31 3.47 -5.53 -8.96
CA GLU A 31 2.39 -6.41 -8.53
C GLU A 31 1.14 -5.59 -8.26
N ALA A 32 -0.02 -6.14 -8.58
CA ALA A 32 -1.29 -5.57 -8.21
C ALA A 32 -2.08 -6.63 -7.45
N VAL A 33 -2.58 -6.25 -6.26
CA VAL A 33 -3.35 -7.15 -5.41
C VAL A 33 -4.75 -6.59 -5.25
N THR A 34 -5.76 -7.41 -5.53
CA THR A 34 -7.16 -7.02 -5.33
C THR A 34 -7.48 -7.13 -3.85
N ILE A 35 -7.72 -6.01 -3.20
CA ILE A 35 -8.00 -5.96 -1.76
C ILE A 35 -9.43 -5.59 -1.44
N LYS A 36 -10.17 -5.02 -2.39
CA LYS A 36 -11.57 -4.60 -2.22
C LYS A 36 -11.78 -3.78 -0.96
N LEU A 37 -10.90 -2.81 -0.74
CA LEU A 37 -10.94 -1.95 0.44
C LEU A 37 -12.24 -1.16 0.51
N GLY A 38 -12.81 -0.81 -0.65
CA GLY A 38 -14.06 -0.07 -0.72
C GLY A 38 -15.33 -0.89 -0.52
N GLU A 39 -15.21 -2.19 -0.27
CA GLU A 39 -16.36 -3.05 -0.09
C GLU A 39 -17.16 -2.63 1.14
N GLY A 40 -18.44 -2.29 0.95
CA GLY A 40 -19.31 -1.82 2.04
C GLY A 40 -19.09 -0.37 2.43
N LEU A 41 -18.15 0.33 1.80
CA LEU A 41 -17.80 1.69 2.17
C LEU A 41 -18.96 2.67 1.95
N TYR A 42 -19.69 2.53 0.86
CA TYR A 42 -20.81 3.42 0.55
C TYR A 42 -21.93 3.30 1.57
N GLU A 43 -22.19 2.09 2.05
CA GLU A 43 -23.28 1.84 2.99
C GLU A 43 -22.94 2.29 4.39
N SER A 44 -21.70 2.09 4.84
CA SER A 44 -21.32 2.33 6.22
C SER A 44 -20.45 3.57 6.43
N GLY A 45 -19.79 4.05 5.39
CA GLY A 45 -18.82 5.11 5.49
C GLY A 45 -17.49 4.68 6.10
N CYS A 46 -17.34 3.40 6.39
CA CYS A 46 -16.14 2.84 7.02
C CYS A 46 -15.62 1.64 6.25
N PHE A 47 -14.33 1.38 6.36
CA PHE A 47 -13.76 0.10 5.90
C PHE A 47 -14.24 -1.00 6.83
N SER A 48 -14.61 -2.16 6.27
CA SER A 48 -14.94 -3.33 7.08
C SER A 48 -13.67 -3.93 7.68
N ASP A 49 -13.82 -4.71 8.74
CA ASP A 49 -12.69 -5.39 9.36
C ASP A 49 -11.99 -6.34 8.39
N ALA A 50 -12.76 -7.05 7.57
CA ALA A 50 -12.20 -7.94 6.57
C ALA A 50 -11.41 -7.17 5.51
N ALA A 51 -11.92 -6.02 5.05
CA ALA A 51 -11.22 -5.19 4.09
C ALA A 51 -9.92 -4.62 4.67
N ILE A 52 -9.97 -4.18 5.92
CA ILE A 52 -8.78 -3.69 6.62
C ILE A 52 -7.71 -4.78 6.67
N GLN A 53 -8.10 -6.00 7.02
CA GLN A 53 -7.14 -7.10 7.10
C GLN A 53 -6.52 -7.41 5.74
N ARG A 54 -7.31 -7.39 4.66
CA ARG A 54 -6.78 -7.59 3.31
C ARG A 54 -5.78 -6.51 2.95
N GLY A 55 -6.07 -5.27 3.30
CA GLY A 55 -5.17 -4.15 3.02
C GLY A 55 -3.87 -4.26 3.82
N ILE A 56 -3.95 -4.60 5.09
CA ILE A 56 -2.78 -4.77 5.94
C ILE A 56 -1.91 -5.91 5.43
N ASP A 57 -2.49 -7.05 5.11
CA ASP A 57 -1.75 -8.21 4.60
C ASP A 57 -1.00 -7.85 3.32
N CYS A 58 -1.66 -7.10 2.43
CA CYS A 58 -1.04 -6.64 1.19
C CYS A 58 0.15 -5.72 1.45
N LEU A 59 0.00 -4.75 2.34
CA LEU A 59 1.07 -3.78 2.61
C LEU A 59 2.23 -4.40 3.37
N VAL A 60 1.97 -5.37 4.25
CA VAL A 60 3.04 -6.15 4.89
C VAL A 60 3.82 -6.92 3.83
N HIS A 61 3.12 -7.55 2.90
CA HIS A 61 3.74 -8.26 1.78
C HIS A 61 4.61 -7.31 0.94
N PHE A 62 4.09 -6.13 0.61
CA PHE A 62 4.85 -5.14 -0.15
C PHE A 62 6.07 -4.65 0.62
N SER A 63 5.96 -4.49 1.94
CA SER A 63 7.09 -4.11 2.78
C SER A 63 8.22 -5.14 2.70
N GLU A 64 7.86 -6.42 2.73
CA GLU A 64 8.85 -7.49 2.62
C GLU A 64 9.53 -7.48 1.24
N LEU A 65 8.77 -7.27 0.17
CA LEU A 65 9.32 -7.17 -1.18
C LEU A 65 10.27 -5.99 -1.30
N MET A 66 9.92 -4.84 -0.70
CA MET A 66 10.79 -3.68 -0.73
C MET A 66 12.13 -3.96 -0.03
N LYS A 67 12.10 -4.73 1.06
CA LYS A 67 13.34 -5.15 1.72
C LYS A 67 14.16 -6.10 0.84
N ASP A 68 13.51 -7.05 0.21
CA ASP A 68 14.18 -8.02 -0.65
C ASP A 68 14.86 -7.34 -1.84
N TYR A 69 14.26 -6.28 -2.37
CA TYR A 69 14.80 -5.53 -3.49
C TYR A 69 15.68 -4.35 -3.06
N HIS A 70 16.00 -4.23 -1.78
CA HIS A 70 16.87 -3.17 -1.26
C HIS A 70 16.38 -1.77 -1.66
N VAL A 71 15.10 -1.53 -1.49
CA VAL A 71 14.50 -0.23 -1.79
C VAL A 71 14.99 0.79 -0.75
N GLY A 72 15.60 1.88 -1.23
CA GLY A 72 16.09 2.94 -0.36
C GLY A 72 15.08 4.05 -0.13
N HIS A 73 14.23 4.32 -1.13
CA HIS A 73 13.18 5.32 -1.03
C HIS A 73 11.90 4.80 -1.62
N TYR A 74 10.79 5.12 -1.00
CA TYR A 74 9.48 4.78 -1.55
C TYR A 74 8.50 5.91 -1.34
N ARG A 75 7.44 5.89 -2.12
CA ARG A 75 6.31 6.79 -1.97
C ARG A 75 5.03 5.97 -1.97
N ALA A 76 4.18 6.20 -0.98
CA ALA A 76 2.89 5.52 -0.89
C ALA A 76 1.79 6.58 -0.93
N VAL A 77 0.81 6.39 -1.81
CA VAL A 77 -0.33 7.29 -1.93
C VAL A 77 -1.63 6.49 -1.86
N ALA A 78 -2.66 7.11 -1.30
CA ALA A 78 -3.99 6.54 -1.22
C ALA A 78 -4.95 7.42 -2.01
N THR A 79 -5.97 6.81 -2.63
CA THR A 79 -6.99 7.55 -3.35
C THR A 79 -7.79 8.43 -2.40
N ALA A 80 -8.48 9.44 -2.95
CA ALA A 80 -9.33 10.33 -2.15
C ALA A 80 -10.42 9.54 -1.42
N SER A 81 -11.02 8.54 -2.08
CA SER A 81 -12.06 7.71 -1.47
C SER A 81 -11.55 6.97 -0.24
N CYS A 82 -10.33 6.43 -0.32
CA CYS A 82 -9.72 5.75 0.83
C CYS A 82 -9.51 6.72 1.99
N ARG A 83 -9.05 7.95 1.70
CA ARG A 83 -8.77 8.93 2.73
C ARG A 83 -10.04 9.47 3.40
N LYS A 84 -11.19 9.38 2.74
CA LYS A 84 -12.46 9.89 3.25
C LYS A 84 -13.21 8.91 4.15
N ALA A 85 -12.81 7.65 4.21
CA ALA A 85 -13.45 6.70 5.11
C ALA A 85 -13.33 7.18 6.55
N GLN A 86 -14.38 6.98 7.36
CA GLN A 86 -14.40 7.46 8.73
C GLN A 86 -13.28 6.86 9.58
N ASN A 87 -12.90 5.62 9.30
CA ASN A 87 -11.82 4.95 10.01
C ASN A 87 -10.50 4.91 9.23
N SER A 88 -10.31 5.83 8.28
CA SER A 88 -9.08 5.86 7.48
C SER A 88 -7.84 6.14 8.33
N THR A 89 -7.95 7.04 9.30
CA THR A 89 -6.82 7.37 10.18
C THR A 89 -6.38 6.15 10.98
N SER A 90 -7.33 5.39 11.54
CA SER A 90 -7.04 4.15 12.27
C SER A 90 -6.38 3.12 11.36
N PHE A 91 -6.88 2.98 10.14
CA PHE A 91 -6.32 2.06 9.16
C PHE A 91 -4.87 2.42 8.84
N ILE A 92 -4.61 3.69 8.54
CA ILE A 92 -3.28 4.19 8.21
C ILE A 92 -2.31 3.95 9.38
N GLN A 93 -2.77 4.17 10.61
CA GLN A 93 -1.97 3.93 11.80
C GLN A 93 -1.61 2.44 11.94
N MET A 94 -2.57 1.55 11.70
CA MET A 94 -2.33 0.11 11.75
C MET A 94 -1.34 -0.32 10.66
N VAL A 95 -1.47 0.24 9.46
CA VAL A 95 -0.53 -0.04 8.37
C VAL A 95 0.89 0.34 8.78
N LYS A 96 1.05 1.52 9.36
CA LYS A 96 2.37 1.99 9.80
C LYS A 96 2.95 1.06 10.87
N GLU A 97 2.15 0.66 11.84
CA GLU A 97 2.62 -0.20 12.94
C GLU A 97 2.98 -1.61 12.47
N LEU A 98 2.20 -2.19 11.56
CA LEU A 98 2.36 -3.58 11.16
C LEU A 98 3.28 -3.77 9.96
N SER A 99 3.35 -2.80 9.05
CA SER A 99 4.17 -2.91 7.85
C SER A 99 5.35 -1.96 7.83
N GLY A 100 5.31 -0.90 8.62
CA GLY A 100 6.31 0.16 8.59
C GLY A 100 6.11 1.16 7.45
N ILE A 101 5.07 1.00 6.63
CA ILE A 101 4.78 1.91 5.52
C ILE A 101 3.95 3.09 6.03
N SER A 102 4.37 4.27 5.64
CA SER A 102 3.65 5.48 6.00
C SER A 102 3.50 6.47 4.85
#